data_0f699836906ca4fb4f3614c3ed2e127e
#
_entry.id   0f699836906ca4fb4f3614c3ed2e127e
#
_cell.length_a   1.000
_cell.length_b   1.000
_cell.length_c   1.000
_cell.angle_alpha   90.00
_cell.angle_beta   90.00
_cell.angle_gamma   90.00
#
_symmetry.space_group_name_H-M   'P 1'
#
loop_
_entity.id
_entity.type
_entity.pdbx_description
1 polymer ?
#
loop_
_entity_poly.entity_id
_entity_poly.type
_entity_poly.pdbx_seq_one_letter_code
_entity_poly.pdbx_strand_id
1 'polypeptide(L)'
;MYTLEISEESLKKLEKIGKEFSGMDNKIIKEALRKALNYAKKEEKKFIKSRYSLKQSLDSNTLKSQITSTDGVLLGSTKRNKISEFAISKPNPGKSKQYIKTKIVKPRPEMTWKTLFWAFWKKGSPKLMFRVGKEKHKITLATSLSVRNMGLQIDNEKIYEEIQNIFSKVLEERIDAIWRE
;
A
#
# COMPACT_ATOMS: atom_id res chain seq x y z
N MET A 1 7.66 -5.54 9.66
CA MET A 1 6.66 -5.18 10.70
C MET A 1 7.31 -4.11 11.54
N TYR A 2 6.69 -2.98 11.72
CA TYR A 2 7.23 -1.88 12.55
C TYR A 2 6.65 -2.01 13.95
N THR A 3 7.49 -1.90 14.97
CA THR A 3 7.08 -1.82 16.36
C THR A 3 7.28 -0.38 16.82
N LEU A 4 6.23 0.28 17.28
CA LEU A 4 6.31 1.62 17.84
C LEU A 4 6.46 1.50 19.35
N GLU A 5 7.37 2.27 19.92
CA GLU A 5 7.70 2.23 21.34
C GLU A 5 7.12 3.46 22.06
N ILE A 6 6.61 3.25 23.25
CA ILE A 6 6.15 4.31 24.15
C ILE A 6 7.23 4.49 25.22
N SER A 7 7.66 5.73 25.45
CA SER A 7 8.63 6.01 26.50
C SER A 7 8.05 5.66 27.88
N GLU A 8 8.90 5.25 28.81
CA GLU A 8 8.48 4.91 30.18
C GLU A 8 7.75 6.06 30.88
N GLU A 9 8.19 7.29 30.63
CA GLU A 9 7.55 8.49 31.20
C GLU A 9 6.13 8.66 30.64
N SER A 10 5.94 8.53 29.32
CA SER A 10 4.62 8.60 28.68
C SER A 10 3.72 7.46 29.14
N LEU A 11 4.29 6.27 29.36
CA LEU A 11 3.54 5.12 29.86
C LEU A 11 2.97 5.38 31.25
N LYS A 12 3.80 5.87 32.19
CA LYS A 12 3.36 6.24 33.54
C LYS A 12 2.28 7.31 33.55
N LYS A 13 2.41 8.33 32.68
CA LYS A 13 1.38 9.38 32.52
C LYS A 13 0.07 8.80 31.96
N LEU A 14 0.14 7.90 30.96
CA LEU A 14 -1.05 7.23 30.43
C LEU A 14 -1.75 6.33 31.44
N GLU A 15 -1.01 5.57 32.25
CA GLU A 15 -1.57 4.75 33.33
C GLU A 15 -2.33 5.60 34.36
N LYS A 16 -1.80 6.76 34.70
CA LYS A 16 -2.47 7.72 35.60
C LYS A 16 -3.74 8.26 34.96
N ILE A 17 -3.69 8.69 33.71
CA ILE A 17 -4.87 9.14 32.95
C ILE A 17 -5.92 8.04 32.86
N GLY A 18 -5.52 6.80 32.59
CA GLY A 18 -6.44 5.66 32.52
C GLY A 18 -7.15 5.36 33.84
N LYS A 19 -6.48 5.60 34.97
CA LYS A 19 -7.08 5.47 36.32
C LYS A 19 -8.04 6.61 36.65
N GLU A 20 -7.71 7.84 36.27
CA GLU A 20 -8.53 9.03 36.55
C GLU A 20 -9.69 9.18 35.54
N PHE A 21 -9.44 8.84 34.26
CA PHE A 21 -10.41 8.99 33.15
C PHE A 21 -10.51 7.69 32.36
N SER A 22 -11.40 6.79 32.79
CA SER A 22 -11.57 5.46 32.21
C SER A 22 -11.64 5.46 30.66
N GLY A 23 -10.71 4.77 30.03
CA GLY A 23 -10.63 4.60 28.56
C GLY A 23 -10.07 5.80 27.78
N MET A 24 -9.61 6.86 28.44
CA MET A 24 -9.01 8.02 27.78
C MET A 24 -7.61 7.68 27.25
N ASP A 25 -6.82 6.89 27.98
CA ASP A 25 -5.54 6.33 27.59
C ASP A 25 -5.63 5.63 26.22
N ASN A 26 -6.60 4.75 26.05
CA ASN A 26 -6.85 4.05 24.79
C ASN A 26 -7.25 4.99 23.63
N LYS A 27 -7.95 6.08 23.92
CA LYS A 27 -8.29 7.09 22.90
C LYS A 27 -7.06 7.83 22.41
N ILE A 28 -6.18 8.22 23.34
CA ILE A 28 -4.92 8.92 23.05
C ILE A 28 -4.01 8.05 22.18
N ILE A 29 -3.80 6.80 22.59
CA ILE A 29 -2.98 5.83 21.84
C ILE A 29 -3.53 5.62 20.44
N LYS A 30 -4.85 5.41 20.30
CA LYS A 30 -5.50 5.23 18.99
C LYS A 30 -5.34 6.45 18.08
N GLU A 31 -5.39 7.65 18.63
CA GLU A 31 -5.18 8.88 17.85
C GLU A 31 -3.74 9.00 17.37
N ALA A 32 -2.76 8.77 18.24
CA ALA A 32 -1.35 8.76 17.88
C ALA A 32 -1.05 7.71 16.80
N LEU A 33 -1.52 6.48 16.98
CA LEU A 33 -1.41 5.41 15.98
C LEU A 33 -2.05 5.80 14.64
N ARG A 34 -3.22 6.44 14.67
CA ARG A 34 -3.91 6.88 13.43
C ARG A 34 -3.09 7.89 12.65
N LYS A 35 -2.49 8.88 13.32
CA LYS A 35 -1.65 9.89 12.68
C LYS A 35 -0.36 9.26 12.13
N ALA A 36 0.30 8.41 12.89
CA ALA A 36 1.50 7.69 12.48
C ALA A 36 1.23 6.78 11.25
N LEU A 37 0.16 6.00 11.28
CA LEU A 37 -0.24 5.14 10.16
C LEU A 37 -0.67 5.91 8.91
N ASN A 38 -1.29 7.07 9.06
CA ASN A 38 -1.63 7.92 7.93
C ASN A 38 -0.38 8.47 7.24
N TYR A 39 0.64 8.82 8.02
CA TYR A 39 1.94 9.21 7.47
C TYR A 39 2.60 8.03 6.74
N ALA A 40 2.71 6.86 7.38
CA ALA A 40 3.24 5.64 6.77
C ALA A 40 2.54 5.31 5.45
N LYS A 41 1.21 5.38 5.42
CA LYS A 41 0.39 5.17 4.22
C LYS A 41 0.71 6.17 3.11
N LYS A 42 0.93 7.43 3.46
CA LYS A 42 1.30 8.48 2.49
C LYS A 42 2.66 8.21 1.87
N GLU A 43 3.66 7.86 2.67
CA GLU A 43 5.01 7.57 2.20
C GLU A 43 5.07 6.27 1.38
N GLU A 44 4.37 5.21 1.78
CA GLU A 44 4.25 4.00 0.98
C GLU A 44 3.61 4.26 -0.39
N LYS A 45 2.55 5.08 -0.44
CA LYS A 45 1.95 5.51 -1.71
C LYS A 45 2.92 6.29 -2.59
N LYS A 46 3.70 7.22 -2.01
CA LYS A 46 4.70 7.98 -2.75
C LYS A 46 5.76 7.06 -3.33
N PHE A 47 6.30 6.15 -2.51
CA PHE A 47 7.30 5.18 -2.93
C PHE A 47 6.79 4.31 -4.08
N ILE A 48 5.61 3.70 -3.94
CA ILE A 48 5.04 2.87 -5.01
C ILE A 48 4.87 3.68 -6.29
N LYS A 49 4.33 4.90 -6.22
CA LYS A 49 4.16 5.77 -7.37
C LYS A 49 5.47 6.24 -8.01
N SER A 50 6.51 6.46 -7.21
CA SER A 50 7.82 6.85 -7.73
C SER A 50 8.51 5.71 -8.47
N ARG A 51 8.40 4.48 -7.96
CA ARG A 51 9.13 3.31 -8.44
C ARG A 51 8.39 2.51 -9.52
N TYR A 52 7.06 2.49 -9.44
CA TYR A 52 6.23 1.67 -10.34
C TYR A 52 5.37 2.52 -11.26
N SER A 53 5.19 2.03 -12.50
CA SER A 53 4.33 2.70 -13.52
C SER A 53 2.87 2.28 -13.41
N LEU A 54 2.37 2.10 -12.20
CA LEU A 54 0.99 1.70 -11.93
C LEU A 54 0.02 2.82 -12.30
N LYS A 55 -0.94 2.54 -13.19
CA LYS A 55 -1.99 3.49 -13.63
C LYS A 55 -3.12 3.61 -12.61
N GLN A 56 -3.40 2.51 -11.90
CA GLN A 56 -4.45 2.47 -10.90
C GLN A 56 -4.12 3.37 -9.71
N SER A 57 -5.13 4.05 -9.18
CA SER A 57 -4.99 4.80 -7.93
C SER A 57 -4.81 3.84 -6.75
N LEU A 58 -3.94 4.23 -5.81
CA LEU A 58 -3.77 3.52 -4.54
C LEU A 58 -4.80 4.05 -3.54
N ASP A 59 -5.98 3.47 -3.56
CA ASP A 59 -7.10 3.84 -2.70
C ASP A 59 -7.07 3.11 -1.33
N SER A 60 -8.15 3.28 -0.57
CA SER A 60 -8.33 2.60 0.73
C SER A 60 -8.54 1.09 0.61
N ASN A 61 -8.88 0.57 -0.58
CA ASN A 61 -9.04 -0.86 -0.80
C ASN A 61 -7.72 -1.54 -1.11
N THR A 62 -6.76 -0.79 -1.63
CA THR A 62 -5.42 -1.30 -1.99
C THR A 62 -4.42 -1.17 -0.85
N LEU A 63 -4.60 -0.17 0.03
CA LEU A 63 -3.74 0.09 1.18
C LEU A 63 -4.59 0.49 2.38
N LYS A 64 -4.79 -0.45 3.32
CA LYS A 64 -5.66 -0.29 4.49
C LYS A 64 -4.84 -0.13 5.76
N SER A 65 -5.28 0.75 6.65
CA SER A 65 -4.81 0.81 8.02
C SER A 65 -5.84 0.18 8.94
N GLN A 66 -5.40 -0.66 9.87
CA GLN A 66 -6.20 -1.23 10.93
C GLN A 66 -5.59 -0.83 12.27
N ILE A 67 -6.41 -0.39 13.21
CA ILE A 67 -5.98 0.05 14.54
C ILE A 67 -6.84 -0.70 15.55
N THR A 68 -6.19 -1.38 16.48
CA THR A 68 -6.78 -1.97 17.68
C THR A 68 -6.60 -1.02 18.87
N SER A 69 -6.74 -1.49 20.11
CA SER A 69 -6.49 -0.68 21.31
C SER A 69 -5.02 -0.30 21.47
N THR A 70 -4.12 -1.19 21.10
CA THR A 70 -2.67 -1.07 21.34
C THR A 70 -1.83 -1.15 20.06
N ASP A 71 -2.41 -1.66 18.96
CA ASP A 71 -1.67 -1.95 17.75
C ASP A 71 -2.22 -1.22 16.53
N GLY A 72 -1.31 -0.89 15.63
CA GLY A 72 -1.65 -0.35 14.33
C GLY A 72 -0.92 -1.07 13.21
N VAL A 73 -1.67 -1.52 12.19
CA VAL A 73 -1.10 -2.26 11.06
C VAL A 73 -1.48 -1.59 9.74
N LEU A 74 -0.48 -1.44 8.86
CA LEU A 74 -0.70 -1.03 7.48
C LEU A 74 -0.69 -2.27 6.57
N LEU A 75 -1.80 -2.52 5.89
CA LEU A 75 -2.01 -3.70 5.07
C LEU A 75 -2.09 -3.32 3.60
N GLY A 76 -1.12 -3.77 2.80
CA GLY A 76 -1.19 -3.72 1.34
C GLY A 76 -2.00 -4.89 0.78
N SER A 77 -2.80 -4.64 -0.25
CA SER A 77 -3.55 -5.67 -0.96
C SER A 77 -2.63 -6.77 -1.49
N THR A 78 -2.95 -8.03 -1.20
CA THR A 78 -2.27 -9.22 -1.75
C THR A 78 -2.70 -9.55 -3.17
N LYS A 79 -3.82 -8.99 -3.64
CA LYS A 79 -4.31 -9.18 -4.99
C LYS A 79 -3.30 -8.66 -6.00
N ARG A 80 -2.89 -9.52 -6.94
CA ARG A 80 -1.97 -9.13 -8.00
C ARG A 80 -2.61 -8.13 -8.95
N ASN A 81 -1.85 -7.09 -9.31
CA ASN A 81 -2.29 -6.12 -10.30
C ASN A 81 -2.30 -6.74 -11.70
N LYS A 82 -3.25 -6.33 -12.53
CA LYS A 82 -3.28 -6.75 -13.94
C LYS A 82 -2.09 -6.12 -14.67
N ILE A 83 -1.44 -6.86 -15.57
CA ILE A 83 -0.33 -6.31 -16.38
C ILE A 83 -0.83 -5.15 -17.25
N SER A 84 -2.11 -5.10 -17.61
CA SER A 84 -2.71 -3.96 -18.34
C SER A 84 -2.55 -2.62 -17.62
N GLU A 85 -2.44 -2.61 -16.29
CA GLU A 85 -2.16 -1.39 -15.50
C GLU A 85 -0.76 -0.79 -15.76
N PHE A 86 0.14 -1.58 -16.34
CA PHE A 86 1.50 -1.19 -16.68
C PHE A 86 1.72 -1.13 -18.20
N ALA A 87 0.70 -1.42 -19.00
CA ALA A 87 0.83 -1.50 -20.44
C ALA A 87 1.01 -0.13 -21.08
N ILE A 88 2.02 -0.02 -21.94
CA ILE A 88 2.27 1.14 -22.81
C ILE A 88 1.47 0.98 -24.09
N SER A 89 1.45 -0.24 -24.66
CA SER A 89 0.71 -0.55 -25.87
C SER A 89 -0.80 -0.48 -25.64
N LYS A 90 -1.50 0.28 -26.48
CA LYS A 90 -2.97 0.35 -26.44
C LYS A 90 -3.59 -0.87 -27.10
N PRO A 91 -4.80 -1.29 -26.68
CA PRO A 91 -5.56 -2.33 -27.38
C PRO A 91 -5.84 -1.90 -28.82
N ASN A 92 -5.58 -2.79 -29.77
CA ASN A 92 -5.94 -2.55 -31.17
C ASN A 92 -6.63 -3.81 -31.75
N PRO A 93 -7.96 -3.80 -31.92
CA PRO A 93 -8.71 -4.95 -32.38
C PRO A 93 -8.39 -5.34 -33.84
N GLY A 94 -7.90 -4.39 -34.67
CA GLY A 94 -7.55 -4.63 -36.07
C GLY A 94 -6.18 -5.29 -36.29
N LYS A 95 -5.35 -5.50 -35.25
CA LYS A 95 -4.02 -6.10 -35.37
C LYS A 95 -3.96 -7.48 -34.73
N SER A 96 -3.87 -8.53 -35.57
CA SER A 96 -3.77 -9.92 -35.11
C SER A 96 -2.47 -10.25 -34.38
N LYS A 97 -1.38 -9.52 -34.65
CA LYS A 97 -0.06 -9.69 -33.99
C LYS A 97 0.43 -8.32 -33.47
N GLN A 98 0.22 -8.06 -32.19
CA GLN A 98 0.73 -6.88 -31.54
C GLN A 98 1.65 -7.28 -30.40
N TYR A 99 2.92 -6.86 -30.47
CA TYR A 99 3.81 -6.98 -29.31
C TYR A 99 3.34 -6.04 -28.20
N ILE A 100 3.18 -6.57 -27.01
CA ILE A 100 2.73 -5.80 -25.86
C ILE A 100 3.96 -5.24 -25.14
N LYS A 101 4.05 -3.93 -25.08
CA LYS A 101 5.08 -3.25 -24.30
C LYS A 101 4.52 -2.87 -22.92
N THR A 102 5.29 -3.16 -21.88
CA THR A 102 4.98 -2.78 -20.51
C THR A 102 6.18 -2.15 -19.82
N LYS A 103 5.91 -1.27 -18.86
CA LYS A 103 6.91 -0.70 -17.97
C LYS A 103 6.42 -0.85 -16.55
N ILE A 104 6.89 -1.87 -15.85
CA ILE A 104 6.46 -2.17 -14.48
C ILE A 104 7.23 -1.30 -13.49
N VAL A 105 8.55 -1.30 -13.60
CA VAL A 105 9.46 -0.54 -12.71
C VAL A 105 10.06 0.63 -13.51
N LYS A 106 9.84 1.86 -13.06
CA LYS A 106 10.22 3.08 -13.79
C LYS A 106 11.72 3.17 -14.17
N PRO A 107 12.67 2.86 -13.27
CA PRO A 107 14.10 2.89 -13.63
C PRO A 107 14.55 1.75 -14.55
N ARG A 108 13.71 0.71 -14.76
CA ARG A 108 14.05 -0.40 -15.65
C ARG A 108 13.57 -0.13 -17.08
N PRO A 109 14.22 -0.75 -18.10
CA PRO A 109 13.78 -0.64 -19.48
C PRO A 109 12.38 -1.22 -19.68
N GLU A 110 11.75 -0.85 -20.78
CA GLU A 110 10.49 -1.43 -21.22
C GLU A 110 10.64 -2.91 -21.53
N MET A 111 9.64 -3.69 -21.16
CA MET A 111 9.57 -5.12 -21.50
C MET A 111 8.65 -5.32 -22.67
N THR A 112 9.11 -6.04 -23.68
CA THR A 112 8.30 -6.44 -24.84
C THR A 112 7.88 -7.89 -24.69
N TRP A 113 6.58 -8.13 -24.69
CA TRP A 113 5.98 -9.46 -24.53
C TRP A 113 5.46 -9.98 -25.87
N LYS A 114 5.99 -11.13 -26.28
CA LYS A 114 5.55 -11.83 -27.51
C LYS A 114 4.36 -12.77 -27.26
N THR A 115 4.14 -13.17 -26.00
CA THR A 115 3.14 -14.16 -25.58
C THR A 115 1.84 -13.55 -25.04
N LEU A 116 1.85 -12.25 -24.78
CA LEU A 116 0.66 -11.53 -24.34
C LEU A 116 -0.17 -11.04 -25.52
N PHE A 117 -1.50 -11.05 -25.36
CA PHE A 117 -2.42 -10.53 -26.36
C PHE A 117 -3.62 -9.87 -25.69
N TRP A 118 -4.24 -8.91 -26.39
CA TRP A 118 -5.49 -8.32 -25.97
C TRP A 118 -6.66 -9.22 -26.35
N ALA A 119 -7.46 -9.60 -25.36
CA ALA A 119 -8.73 -10.29 -25.57
C ALA A 119 -9.87 -9.28 -25.48
N PHE A 120 -10.73 -9.31 -26.50
CA PHE A 120 -11.90 -8.45 -26.63
C PHE A 120 -13.16 -9.30 -26.45
N TRP A 121 -14.05 -8.86 -25.57
CA TRP A 121 -15.36 -9.48 -25.37
C TRP A 121 -16.45 -8.54 -25.85
N LYS A 122 -17.60 -9.10 -26.21
CA LYS A 122 -18.77 -8.31 -26.65
C LYS A 122 -19.19 -7.28 -25.60
N LYS A 123 -19.03 -7.62 -24.30
CA LYS A 123 -19.29 -6.72 -23.18
C LYS A 123 -18.04 -6.61 -22.31
N GLY A 124 -17.66 -5.37 -21.95
CA GLY A 124 -16.56 -5.08 -21.05
C GLY A 124 -15.28 -4.53 -21.71
N SER A 125 -14.34 -4.10 -20.89
CA SER A 125 -13.06 -3.57 -21.35
C SER A 125 -12.12 -4.68 -21.82
N PRO A 126 -11.24 -4.40 -22.80
CA PRO A 126 -10.21 -5.34 -23.25
C PRO A 126 -9.34 -5.80 -22.09
N LYS A 127 -9.00 -7.08 -22.04
CA LYS A 127 -8.12 -7.65 -21.00
C LYS A 127 -6.87 -8.23 -21.63
N LEU A 128 -5.73 -8.05 -20.92
CA LEU A 128 -4.47 -8.60 -21.33
C LEU A 128 -4.36 -10.04 -20.81
N MET A 129 -4.18 -10.98 -21.70
CA MET A 129 -4.20 -12.42 -21.43
C MET A 129 -2.94 -13.09 -21.97
N PHE A 130 -2.64 -14.27 -21.48
CA PHE A 130 -1.66 -15.18 -22.08
C PHE A 130 -2.19 -16.61 -22.14
N ARG A 131 -1.59 -17.42 -23.02
CA ARG A 131 -1.92 -18.84 -23.15
C ARG A 131 -1.15 -19.66 -22.13
N VAL A 132 -1.83 -20.61 -21.52
CA VAL A 132 -1.24 -21.54 -20.57
C VAL A 132 -0.94 -22.86 -21.30
N GLY A 133 0.35 -23.21 -21.40
CA GLY A 133 0.78 -24.42 -22.10
C GLY A 133 0.59 -24.35 -23.61
N LYS A 134 0.47 -25.54 -24.26
CA LYS A 134 0.28 -25.68 -25.70
C LYS A 134 -1.19 -25.62 -26.13
N GLU A 135 -2.13 -25.60 -25.22
CA GLU A 135 -3.56 -25.64 -25.50
C GLU A 135 -4.08 -24.27 -26.01
N LYS A 136 -4.69 -24.25 -27.20
CA LYS A 136 -5.19 -23.01 -27.82
C LYS A 136 -6.26 -22.29 -26.98
N HIS A 137 -7.06 -23.03 -26.22
CA HIS A 137 -8.23 -22.49 -25.50
C HIS A 137 -7.95 -22.14 -24.02
N LYS A 138 -6.83 -22.58 -23.46
CA LYS A 138 -6.49 -22.31 -22.08
C LYS A 138 -5.79 -20.97 -21.96
N ILE A 139 -6.57 -19.94 -21.67
CA ILE A 139 -6.09 -18.57 -21.50
C ILE A 139 -6.29 -18.10 -20.05
N THR A 140 -5.40 -17.29 -19.54
CA THR A 140 -5.50 -16.70 -18.22
C THR A 140 -5.12 -15.24 -18.21
N LEU A 141 -5.58 -14.50 -17.18
CA LEU A 141 -5.31 -13.09 -17.02
C LEU A 141 -3.82 -12.86 -16.69
N ALA A 142 -3.18 -11.97 -17.42
CA ALA A 142 -1.81 -11.59 -17.14
C ALA A 142 -1.75 -10.67 -15.92
N THR A 143 -1.06 -11.11 -14.86
CA THR A 143 -0.91 -10.39 -13.59
C THR A 143 0.55 -10.12 -13.25
N SER A 144 0.79 -9.05 -12.46
CA SER A 144 2.08 -8.62 -11.97
C SER A 144 2.12 -8.61 -10.43
N LEU A 145 2.97 -7.79 -9.85
CA LEU A 145 3.13 -7.65 -8.40
C LEU A 145 1.86 -7.12 -7.73
N SER A 146 1.60 -7.57 -6.51
CA SER A 146 0.58 -6.96 -5.64
C SER A 146 1.09 -5.67 -5.01
N VAL A 147 0.20 -4.83 -4.50
CA VAL A 147 0.57 -3.60 -3.77
C VAL A 147 1.42 -3.94 -2.55
N ARG A 148 1.08 -5.01 -1.82
CA ARG A 148 1.88 -5.52 -0.70
C ARG A 148 3.34 -5.78 -1.12
N ASN A 149 3.56 -6.50 -2.22
CA ASN A 149 4.92 -6.83 -2.67
C ASN A 149 5.68 -5.60 -3.19
N MET A 150 4.98 -4.60 -3.69
CA MET A 150 5.59 -3.31 -4.07
C MET A 150 6.08 -2.54 -2.84
N GLY A 151 5.29 -2.53 -1.76
CA GLY A 151 5.62 -1.85 -0.50
C GLY A 151 6.79 -2.52 0.25
N LEU A 152 6.96 -3.84 0.16
CA LEU A 152 8.06 -4.56 0.83
C LEU A 152 9.47 -4.15 0.36
N GLN A 153 9.59 -3.38 -0.70
CA GLN A 153 10.87 -2.87 -1.23
C GLN A 153 11.20 -1.45 -0.75
N ILE A 154 10.44 -0.91 0.17
CA ILE A 154 10.74 0.37 0.82
C ILE A 154 11.97 0.19 1.71
N ASP A 155 12.91 1.13 1.61
CA ASP A 155 13.99 1.24 2.58
C ASP A 155 13.40 1.79 3.89
N ASN A 156 13.39 0.90 4.90
CA ASN A 156 12.45 1.03 6.01
C ASN A 156 12.94 1.90 7.16
N GLU A 157 14.27 2.13 7.31
CA GLU A 157 14.82 2.75 8.53
C GLU A 157 14.38 4.20 8.72
N LYS A 158 14.59 5.05 7.72
CA LYS A 158 14.19 6.48 7.81
C LYS A 158 12.69 6.69 8.00
N ILE A 159 11.89 5.90 7.27
CA ILE A 159 10.43 5.98 7.38
C ILE A 159 9.97 5.51 8.76
N TYR A 160 10.64 4.50 9.32
CA TYR A 160 10.35 4.01 10.66
C TYR A 160 10.63 5.08 11.72
N GLU A 161 11.80 5.71 11.69
CA GLU A 161 12.16 6.80 12.60
C GLU A 161 11.16 7.97 12.54
N GLU A 162 10.74 8.36 11.34
CA GLU A 162 9.75 9.41 11.17
C GLU A 162 8.37 9.01 11.69
N ILE A 163 7.95 7.76 11.49
CA ILE A 163 6.69 7.21 12.03
C ILE A 163 6.74 7.20 13.55
N GLN A 164 7.86 6.78 14.15
CA GLN A 164 8.07 6.76 15.60
C GLN A 164 8.03 8.17 16.15
N ASN A 165 8.72 9.14 15.53
CA ASN A 165 8.72 10.53 15.95
C ASN A 165 7.32 11.16 15.92
N ILE A 166 6.54 10.90 14.87
CA ILE A 166 5.16 11.38 14.77
C ILE A 166 4.29 10.75 15.86
N PHE A 167 4.46 9.45 16.10
CA PHE A 167 3.72 8.75 17.14
C PHE A 167 4.00 9.34 18.52
N SER A 168 5.28 9.45 18.91
CA SER A 168 5.70 9.99 20.21
C SER A 168 5.24 11.44 20.40
N LYS A 169 5.46 12.29 19.40
CA LYS A 169 5.03 13.70 19.45
C LYS A 169 3.53 13.85 19.69
N VAL A 170 2.71 13.11 18.94
CA VAL A 170 1.25 13.19 19.10
C VAL A 170 0.80 12.65 20.44
N LEU A 171 1.45 11.57 20.92
CA LEU A 171 1.18 11.00 22.22
C LEU A 171 1.44 12.02 23.33
N GLU A 172 2.61 12.66 23.32
CA GLU A 172 2.99 13.70 24.29
C GLU A 172 2.07 14.92 24.23
N GLU A 173 1.79 15.45 23.04
CA GLU A 173 0.87 16.58 22.87
C GLU A 173 -0.52 16.30 23.48
N ARG A 174 -1.02 15.06 23.36
CA ARG A 174 -2.32 14.67 23.91
C ARG A 174 -2.29 14.44 25.41
N ILE A 175 -1.21 13.86 25.93
CA ILE A 175 -1.00 13.71 27.37
C ILE A 175 -0.95 15.09 28.02
N ASP A 176 -0.14 16.01 27.48
CA ASP A 176 0.04 17.35 28.02
C ASP A 176 -1.25 18.20 27.96
N ALA A 177 -2.08 18.01 26.94
CA ALA A 177 -3.35 18.70 26.83
C ALA A 177 -4.30 18.36 27.99
N ILE A 178 -4.31 17.10 28.44
CA ILE A 178 -5.16 16.66 29.56
C ILE A 178 -4.68 17.19 30.90
N TRP A 179 -3.36 17.37 31.07
CA TRP A 179 -2.80 17.89 32.33
C TRP A 179 -2.84 19.41 32.44
N ARG A 180 -3.22 20.13 31.37
CA ARG A 180 -3.38 21.59 31.39
C ARG A 180 -4.83 22.05 31.61
N GLU A 181 -5.79 21.14 31.45
CA GLU A 181 -7.19 21.33 31.78
C GLU A 181 -7.46 20.94 33.25
#